data_626156ea4cb0fdeae71262c391a6d868
#
_entry.id   626156ea4cb0fdeae71262c391a6d868
#
_cell.length_a   1.000
_cell.length_b   1.000
_cell.length_c   1.000
_cell.angle_alpha   90.00
_cell.angle_beta   90.00
_cell.angle_gamma   90.00
#
_symmetry.space_group_name_H-M   'P 1'
#
loop_
_entity.id
_entity.type
_entity.pdbx_description
1 polymer ?
#
loop_
_entity_poly.entity_id
_entity_poly.type
_entity_poly.pdbx_seq_one_letter_code
_entity_poly.pdbx_strand_id
1 'polypeptide(L)'
;HYTYFLNGDGDLMEGISHEAASLAGHLKLGKLIGLYDSNDISLDGPTSKSFTEDVAARFEAYGWQHILVKDGNDLEAISKAIEEAKAETEKPTLIEIKTIIGFGAPDAGTHKVHGAPLGAEGVSFAKAAYGCPDEAFCVPAEVTARFNEKMVEEGQQAEAAWTAMFSDYKAAYPELAQQFEDSIANKLPEGWQDKLPTYEVGSAAKASRVTSAE
;
A
#
# COMPACT_ATOMS: atom_id res chain seq x y z
N HIS A 1 3.07 14.49 1.86
CA HIS A 1 2.66 13.16 2.34
C HIS A 1 3.52 12.08 1.69
N TYR A 2 3.83 11.02 2.43
CA TYR A 2 4.42 9.79 1.90
C TYR A 2 3.32 8.80 1.54
N THR A 3 3.58 7.95 0.56
CA THR A 3 2.71 6.84 0.19
C THR A 3 3.42 5.55 0.54
N TYR A 4 2.81 4.73 1.37
CA TYR A 4 3.33 3.43 1.77
C TYR A 4 2.50 2.32 1.14
N PHE A 5 3.14 1.23 0.73
CA PHE A 5 2.46 0.01 0.33
C PHE A 5 3.12 -1.21 0.95
N LEU A 6 2.35 -2.25 1.15
CA LEU A 6 2.81 -3.55 1.62
C LEU A 6 2.70 -4.54 0.46
N ASN A 7 3.67 -5.40 0.31
CA ASN A 7 3.65 -6.47 -0.68
C ASN A 7 4.39 -7.70 -0.15
N GLY A 8 4.01 -8.87 -0.63
CA GLY A 8 4.67 -10.14 -0.36
C GLY A 8 5.37 -10.69 -1.61
N ASP A 9 5.92 -11.91 -1.46
CA ASP A 9 6.61 -12.62 -2.56
C ASP A 9 5.71 -12.80 -3.78
N GLY A 10 4.44 -13.21 -3.55
CA GLY A 10 3.46 -13.44 -4.62
C GLY A 10 3.15 -12.17 -5.42
N ASP A 11 3.03 -11.03 -4.77
CA ASP A 11 2.78 -9.75 -5.43
C ASP A 11 3.91 -9.37 -6.39
N LEU A 12 5.15 -9.70 -6.03
CA LEU A 12 6.32 -9.41 -6.87
C LEU A 12 6.48 -10.38 -8.05
N MET A 13 5.74 -11.49 -8.08
CA MET A 13 5.65 -12.39 -9.23
C MET A 13 4.68 -11.88 -10.31
N GLU A 14 3.76 -10.97 -9.96
CA GLU A 14 2.78 -10.41 -10.89
C GLU A 14 3.44 -9.46 -11.90
N GLY A 15 3.05 -9.55 -13.19
CA GLY A 15 3.61 -8.73 -14.27
C GLY A 15 3.47 -7.24 -14.01
N ILE A 16 2.34 -6.81 -13.42
CA ILE A 16 2.08 -5.39 -13.12
C ILE A 16 3.08 -4.81 -12.13
N SER A 17 3.67 -5.62 -11.23
CA SER A 17 4.68 -5.16 -10.28
C SER A 17 5.93 -4.65 -11.01
N HIS A 18 6.34 -5.33 -12.08
CA HIS A 18 7.47 -4.92 -12.92
C HIS A 18 7.19 -3.60 -13.65
N GLU A 19 6.02 -3.48 -14.26
CA GLU A 19 5.63 -2.29 -15.03
C GLU A 19 5.49 -1.07 -14.10
N ALA A 20 4.80 -1.23 -12.97
CA ALA A 20 4.60 -0.17 -11.99
C ALA A 20 5.93 0.28 -11.35
N ALA A 21 6.78 -0.67 -10.95
CA ALA A 21 8.07 -0.35 -10.35
C ALA A 21 9.01 0.36 -11.32
N SER A 22 9.06 -0.08 -12.59
CA SER A 22 9.85 0.59 -13.64
C SER A 22 9.37 2.03 -13.85
N LEU A 23 8.04 2.25 -13.93
CA LEU A 23 7.47 3.60 -14.09
C LEU A 23 7.75 4.48 -12.87
N ALA A 24 7.61 3.95 -11.64
CA ALA A 24 7.87 4.70 -10.42
C ALA A 24 9.32 5.16 -10.31
N GLY A 25 10.27 4.31 -10.69
CA GLY A 25 11.68 4.67 -10.77
C GLY A 25 11.96 5.74 -11.83
N HIS A 26 11.37 5.59 -13.03
CA HIS A 26 11.46 6.60 -14.10
C HIS A 26 10.95 7.98 -13.64
N LEU A 27 9.83 8.00 -12.93
CA LEU A 27 9.21 9.23 -12.42
C LEU A 27 9.87 9.76 -11.13
N LYS A 28 10.87 9.06 -10.60
CA LYS A 28 11.60 9.43 -9.37
C LYS A 28 10.67 9.70 -8.19
N LEU A 29 9.76 8.78 -7.92
CA LEU A 29 8.75 8.96 -6.87
C LEU A 29 9.34 8.81 -5.47
N GLY A 30 10.20 9.73 -5.02
CA GLY A 30 10.90 9.69 -3.74
C GLY A 30 10.04 9.68 -2.47
N LYS A 31 8.71 9.83 -2.61
CA LYS A 31 7.76 9.68 -1.48
C LYS A 31 7.01 8.36 -1.49
N LEU A 32 7.35 7.45 -2.41
CA LEU A 32 6.78 6.11 -2.50
C LEU A 32 7.71 5.11 -1.79
N ILE A 33 7.20 4.47 -0.73
CA ILE A 33 7.95 3.56 0.11
C ILE A 33 7.20 2.23 0.19
N GLY A 34 7.83 1.16 -0.32
CA GLY A 34 7.32 -0.20 -0.21
C GLY A 34 7.93 -0.93 0.98
N LEU A 35 7.11 -1.69 1.71
CA LEU A 35 7.57 -2.64 2.72
C LEU A 35 7.27 -4.03 2.18
N TYR A 36 8.33 -4.76 1.85
CA TYR A 36 8.25 -6.10 1.28
C TYR A 36 8.40 -7.15 2.37
N ASP A 37 7.33 -7.91 2.62
CA ASP A 37 7.30 -9.10 3.47
C ASP A 37 7.97 -10.26 2.72
N SER A 38 9.29 -10.42 2.95
CA SER A 38 10.14 -11.41 2.30
C SER A 38 10.25 -12.64 3.20
N ASN A 39 9.31 -13.57 3.07
CA ASN A 39 9.22 -14.77 3.91
C ASN A 39 9.56 -16.08 3.19
N ASP A 40 9.84 -16.02 1.89
CA ASP A 40 10.25 -17.13 1.03
C ASP A 40 9.19 -18.24 0.90
N ILE A 41 7.91 -17.96 1.20
CA ILE A 41 6.81 -18.94 1.14
C ILE A 41 5.70 -18.43 0.22
N SER A 42 5.22 -19.33 -0.63
CA SER A 42 4.02 -19.14 -1.46
C SER A 42 2.92 -20.11 -1.03
N LEU A 43 1.75 -20.06 -1.71
CA LEU A 43 0.58 -20.90 -1.41
C LEU A 43 0.92 -22.41 -1.38
N ASP A 44 1.76 -22.87 -2.30
CA ASP A 44 2.06 -24.30 -2.49
C ASP A 44 3.47 -24.71 -2.00
N GLY A 45 4.15 -23.84 -1.25
CA GLY A 45 5.47 -24.16 -0.70
C GLY A 45 6.49 -23.03 -0.83
N PRO A 46 7.78 -23.33 -0.79
CA PRO A 46 8.81 -22.31 -0.87
C PRO A 46 8.81 -21.61 -2.25
N THR A 47 9.09 -20.31 -2.24
CA THR A 47 9.19 -19.48 -3.46
C THR A 47 10.19 -20.03 -4.46
N SER A 48 11.23 -20.73 -3.99
CA SER A 48 12.27 -21.35 -4.84
C SER A 48 11.75 -22.30 -5.92
N LYS A 49 10.47 -22.69 -5.86
CA LYS A 49 9.82 -23.48 -6.92
C LYS A 49 9.58 -22.66 -8.20
N SER A 50 9.40 -21.36 -8.10
CA SER A 50 8.99 -20.49 -9.23
C SER A 50 9.60 -19.09 -9.18
N PHE A 51 10.27 -18.70 -8.11
CA PHE A 51 10.73 -17.35 -7.88
C PHE A 51 12.12 -17.38 -7.22
N THR A 52 13.16 -17.18 -8.03
CA THR A 52 14.57 -17.28 -7.60
C THR A 52 15.40 -16.07 -8.05
N GLU A 53 14.74 -14.99 -8.40
CA GLU A 53 15.41 -13.76 -8.82
C GLU A 53 15.99 -12.98 -7.63
N ASP A 54 16.95 -12.12 -7.94
CA ASP A 54 17.46 -11.12 -7.00
C ASP A 54 16.57 -9.88 -7.05
N VAL A 55 15.63 -9.80 -6.10
CA VAL A 55 14.67 -8.68 -6.00
C VAL A 55 15.40 -7.36 -5.78
N ALA A 56 16.44 -7.33 -4.95
CA ALA A 56 17.22 -6.14 -4.71
C ALA A 56 17.83 -5.60 -6.01
N ALA A 57 18.53 -6.44 -6.74
CA ALA A 57 19.15 -6.06 -8.02
C ALA A 57 18.10 -5.62 -9.05
N ARG A 58 16.93 -6.27 -9.08
CA ARG A 58 15.82 -5.88 -9.96
C ARG A 58 15.33 -4.47 -9.66
N PHE A 59 15.02 -4.15 -8.41
CA PHE A 59 14.53 -2.83 -8.04
C PHE A 59 15.60 -1.74 -8.19
N GLU A 60 16.85 -2.04 -7.89
CA GLU A 60 17.98 -1.13 -8.17
C GLU A 60 18.09 -0.82 -9.67
N ALA A 61 17.90 -1.82 -10.54
CA ALA A 61 17.88 -1.63 -11.99
C ALA A 61 16.71 -0.74 -12.47
N TYR A 62 15.59 -0.72 -11.75
CA TYR A 62 14.49 0.22 -12.00
C TYR A 62 14.76 1.63 -11.46
N GLY A 63 15.85 1.86 -10.75
CA GLY A 63 16.20 3.15 -10.16
C GLY A 63 15.64 3.38 -8.77
N TRP A 64 15.27 2.33 -8.06
CA TRP A 64 14.84 2.38 -6.65
C TRP A 64 16.04 2.33 -5.70
N GLN A 65 15.85 2.86 -4.49
CA GLN A 65 16.66 2.51 -3.33
C GLN A 65 16.17 1.18 -2.77
N HIS A 66 17.10 0.28 -2.42
CA HIS A 66 16.79 -0.96 -1.70
C HIS A 66 17.43 -0.94 -0.32
N ILE A 67 16.65 -1.29 0.71
CA ILE A 67 17.11 -1.39 2.11
C ILE A 67 16.70 -2.77 2.64
N LEU A 68 17.66 -3.51 3.20
CA LEU A 68 17.40 -4.83 3.79
C LEU A 68 17.30 -4.76 5.31
N VAL A 69 16.17 -5.18 5.86
CA VAL A 69 15.95 -5.47 7.28
C VAL A 69 15.99 -6.98 7.46
N LYS A 70 16.98 -7.48 8.23
CA LYS A 70 17.24 -8.92 8.35
C LYS A 70 16.31 -9.67 9.30
N ASP A 71 15.62 -8.96 10.18
CA ASP A 71 14.68 -9.53 11.15
C ASP A 71 13.44 -8.64 11.25
N GLY A 72 12.30 -9.17 10.82
CA GLY A 72 11.01 -8.48 10.87
C GLY A 72 10.45 -8.27 12.29
N ASN A 73 11.09 -8.82 13.31
CA ASN A 73 10.75 -8.55 14.70
C ASN A 73 11.62 -7.43 15.32
N ASP A 74 12.62 -6.94 14.60
CA ASP A 74 13.45 -5.80 15.02
C ASP A 74 12.78 -4.49 14.61
N LEU A 75 11.91 -3.97 15.49
CA LEU A 75 11.17 -2.73 15.25
C LEU A 75 12.07 -1.49 15.14
N GLU A 76 13.25 -1.51 15.79
CA GLU A 76 14.20 -0.40 15.70
C GLU A 76 14.86 -0.38 14.31
N ALA A 77 15.23 -1.54 13.79
CA ALA A 77 15.77 -1.66 12.43
C ALA A 77 14.73 -1.25 11.37
N ILE A 78 13.46 -1.65 11.53
CA ILE A 78 12.37 -1.22 10.64
C ILE A 78 12.19 0.30 10.70
N SER A 79 12.13 0.87 11.89
CA SER A 79 11.97 2.32 12.08
C SER A 79 13.11 3.09 11.42
N LYS A 80 14.36 2.62 11.60
CA LYS A 80 15.54 3.22 10.98
C LYS A 80 15.48 3.14 9.46
N ALA A 81 15.07 2.00 8.90
CA ALA A 81 14.91 1.83 7.45
C ALA A 81 13.86 2.79 6.88
N ILE A 82 12.76 3.01 7.59
CA ILE A 82 11.72 3.98 7.18
C ILE A 82 12.28 5.41 7.20
N GLU A 83 13.04 5.80 8.22
CA GLU A 83 13.64 7.15 8.25
C GLU A 83 14.71 7.33 7.15
N GLU A 84 15.49 6.29 6.84
CA GLU A 84 16.42 6.29 5.72
C GLU A 84 15.68 6.42 4.37
N ALA A 85 14.59 5.69 4.18
CA ALA A 85 13.73 5.80 3.00
C ALA A 85 13.12 7.21 2.84
N LYS A 86 12.72 7.85 3.93
CA LYS A 86 12.20 9.23 3.93
C LYS A 86 13.24 10.28 3.61
N ALA A 87 14.50 10.00 3.86
CA ALA A 87 15.62 10.89 3.54
C ALA A 87 16.00 10.85 2.05
N GLU A 88 15.67 9.76 1.34
CA GLU A 88 15.81 9.66 -0.12
C GLU A 88 14.67 10.41 -0.81
N THR A 89 14.99 11.39 -1.63
CA THR A 89 13.97 12.25 -2.27
C THR A 89 13.87 12.08 -3.78
N GLU A 90 14.84 11.41 -4.40
CA GLU A 90 14.95 11.27 -5.85
C GLU A 90 14.61 9.85 -6.35
N LYS A 91 14.46 8.90 -5.43
CA LYS A 91 14.16 7.51 -5.76
C LYS A 91 13.05 6.97 -4.88
N PRO A 92 12.12 6.16 -5.42
CA PRO A 92 11.27 5.34 -4.57
C PRO A 92 12.12 4.32 -3.80
N THR A 93 11.63 3.85 -2.66
CA THR A 93 12.38 2.91 -1.80
C THR A 93 11.59 1.62 -1.60
N LEU A 94 12.27 0.48 -1.76
CA LEU A 94 11.80 -0.82 -1.32
C LEU A 94 12.57 -1.24 -0.06
N ILE A 95 11.87 -1.41 1.05
CA ILE A 95 12.41 -1.96 2.29
C ILE A 95 12.06 -3.45 2.30
N GLU A 96 13.03 -4.30 2.02
CA GLU A 96 12.88 -5.75 2.13
C GLU A 96 13.04 -6.17 3.58
N ILE A 97 12.00 -6.76 4.14
CA ILE A 97 11.96 -7.18 5.55
C ILE A 97 11.88 -8.71 5.57
N LYS A 98 12.93 -9.37 6.08
CA LYS A 98 12.92 -10.82 6.26
C LYS A 98 12.01 -11.20 7.41
N THR A 99 10.97 -11.96 7.11
CA THR A 99 9.99 -12.41 8.07
C THR A 99 9.85 -13.93 8.09
N ILE A 100 9.12 -14.44 9.03
CA ILE A 100 8.74 -15.85 9.10
C ILE A 100 7.22 -15.90 9.09
N ILE A 101 6.64 -16.44 8.00
CA ILE A 101 5.18 -16.59 7.92
C ILE A 101 4.67 -17.42 9.09
N GLY A 102 3.60 -16.97 9.75
CA GLY A 102 3.05 -17.62 10.94
C GLY A 102 3.98 -17.62 12.15
N PHE A 103 4.87 -16.64 12.27
CA PHE A 103 5.79 -16.52 13.40
C PHE A 103 5.10 -16.82 14.73
N GLY A 104 5.73 -17.66 15.58
CA GLY A 104 5.16 -18.07 16.86
C GLY A 104 4.12 -19.21 16.78
N ALA A 105 3.68 -19.61 15.59
CA ALA A 105 2.78 -20.75 15.42
C ALA A 105 3.54 -22.10 15.24
N PRO A 106 2.91 -23.25 15.49
CA PRO A 106 3.57 -24.57 15.37
C PRO A 106 4.11 -24.86 13.97
N ASP A 107 3.39 -24.45 12.93
CA ASP A 107 3.76 -24.62 11.51
C ASP A 107 4.41 -23.37 10.89
N ALA A 108 4.99 -22.49 11.71
CA ALA A 108 5.69 -21.29 11.25
C ALA A 108 6.74 -21.62 10.17
N GLY A 109 6.90 -20.72 9.20
CA GLY A 109 7.85 -20.90 8.09
C GLY A 109 7.42 -21.92 7.04
N THR A 110 6.17 -22.37 7.05
CA THR A 110 5.65 -23.34 6.07
C THR A 110 4.40 -22.82 5.37
N HIS A 111 4.11 -23.39 4.19
CA HIS A 111 2.89 -23.07 3.43
C HIS A 111 1.58 -23.45 4.15
N LYS A 112 1.62 -24.26 5.20
CA LYS A 112 0.43 -24.65 5.97
C LYS A 112 -0.24 -23.48 6.70
N VAL A 113 0.49 -22.42 6.96
CA VAL A 113 -0.05 -21.20 7.59
C VAL A 113 -0.33 -20.09 6.56
N HIS A 114 -0.12 -20.37 5.26
CA HIS A 114 -0.42 -19.43 4.18
C HIS A 114 -1.93 -19.45 3.87
N GLY A 115 -2.67 -18.49 4.42
CA GLY A 115 -4.12 -18.37 4.22
C GLY A 115 -4.98 -19.42 4.94
N ALA A 116 -4.39 -20.27 5.78
CA ALA A 116 -5.11 -21.27 6.57
C ALA A 116 -5.25 -20.85 8.04
N PRO A 117 -6.43 -21.06 8.67
CA PRO A 117 -6.61 -20.78 10.09
C PRO A 117 -5.70 -21.64 10.95
N LEU A 118 -5.09 -21.08 11.99
CA LEU A 118 -4.25 -21.80 12.94
C LEU A 118 -5.03 -22.80 13.81
N GLY A 119 -6.35 -22.63 13.91
CA GLY A 119 -7.19 -23.34 14.87
C GLY A 119 -6.97 -22.87 16.33
N ALA A 120 -7.80 -23.35 17.25
CA ALA A 120 -7.77 -22.88 18.63
C ALA A 120 -6.42 -23.14 19.33
N GLU A 121 -5.89 -24.35 19.17
CA GLU A 121 -4.60 -24.73 19.78
C GLU A 121 -3.43 -23.93 19.19
N GLY A 122 -3.42 -23.72 17.88
CA GLY A 122 -2.39 -22.91 17.20
C GLY A 122 -2.44 -21.45 17.61
N VAL A 123 -3.63 -20.88 17.81
CA VAL A 123 -3.80 -19.52 18.33
C VAL A 123 -3.28 -19.40 19.75
N SER A 124 -3.64 -20.31 20.65
CA SER A 124 -3.14 -20.31 22.03
C SER A 124 -1.62 -20.46 22.07
N PHE A 125 -1.05 -21.32 21.23
CA PHE A 125 0.40 -21.48 21.11
C PHE A 125 1.08 -20.17 20.67
N ALA A 126 0.58 -19.53 19.62
CA ALA A 126 1.12 -18.29 19.09
C ALA A 126 1.01 -17.15 20.12
N LYS A 127 -0.13 -17.03 20.82
CA LYS A 127 -0.31 -16.05 21.91
C LYS A 127 0.71 -16.24 23.03
N ALA A 128 0.96 -17.48 23.44
CA ALA A 128 1.99 -17.78 24.43
C ALA A 128 3.39 -17.36 23.95
N ALA A 129 3.71 -17.61 22.68
CA ALA A 129 4.97 -17.19 22.08
C ALA A 129 5.13 -15.65 22.05
N TYR A 130 4.04 -14.90 21.90
CA TYR A 130 4.03 -13.43 21.92
C TYR A 130 3.95 -12.84 23.33
N GLY A 131 3.77 -13.66 24.37
CA GLY A 131 3.52 -13.19 25.74
C GLY A 131 2.14 -12.55 25.92
N CYS A 132 1.18 -12.86 25.05
CA CYS A 132 -0.19 -12.38 25.11
C CYS A 132 -1.08 -13.29 25.96
N PRO A 133 -2.09 -12.75 26.69
CA PRO A 133 -3.11 -13.56 27.34
C PRO A 133 -3.89 -14.42 26.35
N ASP A 134 -4.33 -15.61 26.78
CA ASP A 134 -5.10 -16.52 25.92
C ASP A 134 -6.55 -16.07 25.70
N GLU A 135 -7.01 -15.09 26.48
CA GLU A 135 -8.34 -14.49 26.35
C GLU A 135 -8.56 -13.93 24.92
N ALA A 136 -9.75 -14.19 24.35
CA ALA A 136 -10.11 -13.70 23.02
C ALA A 136 -10.27 -12.17 23.05
N PHE A 137 -9.79 -11.51 21.99
CA PHE A 137 -9.88 -10.05 21.78
C PHE A 137 -9.27 -9.21 22.93
N CYS A 138 -8.33 -9.76 23.67
CA CYS A 138 -7.62 -9.03 24.70
C CYS A 138 -6.67 -8.00 24.06
N VAL A 139 -6.98 -6.71 24.27
CA VAL A 139 -6.13 -5.59 23.85
C VAL A 139 -5.72 -4.81 25.10
N PRO A 140 -4.43 -4.53 25.33
CA PRO A 140 -3.99 -3.70 26.46
C PRO A 140 -4.66 -2.33 26.46
N ALA A 141 -5.09 -1.86 27.64
CA ALA A 141 -5.84 -0.61 27.75
C ALA A 141 -5.05 0.61 27.27
N GLU A 142 -3.73 0.61 27.48
CA GLU A 142 -2.83 1.66 27.01
C GLU A 142 -2.73 1.70 25.47
N VAL A 143 -2.82 0.56 24.78
CA VAL A 143 -2.86 0.51 23.31
C VAL A 143 -4.17 1.12 22.82
N THR A 144 -5.31 0.73 23.42
CA THR A 144 -6.62 1.32 23.09
C THR A 144 -6.62 2.83 23.32
N ALA A 145 -6.10 3.30 24.47
CA ALA A 145 -6.01 4.72 24.78
C ALA A 145 -5.14 5.48 23.75
N ARG A 146 -4.00 4.89 23.33
CA ARG A 146 -3.11 5.49 22.34
C ARG A 146 -3.77 5.60 20.97
N PHE A 147 -4.49 4.57 20.53
CA PHE A 147 -5.24 4.62 19.29
C PHE A 147 -6.37 5.66 19.32
N ASN A 148 -7.11 5.75 20.45
CA ASN A 148 -8.14 6.78 20.60
C ASN A 148 -7.56 8.20 20.51
N GLU A 149 -6.47 8.47 21.21
CA GLU A 149 -5.78 9.77 21.12
C GLU A 149 -5.37 10.09 19.67
N LYS A 150 -4.66 9.18 19.01
CA LYS A 150 -4.04 9.45 17.73
C LYS A 150 -4.99 9.37 16.53
N MET A 151 -5.92 8.42 16.55
CA MET A 151 -6.78 8.17 15.40
C MET A 151 -8.14 8.85 15.55
N VAL A 152 -8.69 8.91 16.76
CA VAL A 152 -10.02 9.49 16.99
C VAL A 152 -9.92 10.98 17.31
N GLU A 153 -9.22 11.36 18.39
CA GLU A 153 -9.20 12.76 18.83
C GLU A 153 -8.45 13.68 17.86
N GLU A 154 -7.23 13.31 17.45
CA GLU A 154 -6.48 14.09 16.46
C GLU A 154 -7.17 14.08 15.09
N GLY A 155 -7.81 12.95 14.70
CA GLY A 155 -8.59 12.84 13.48
C GLY A 155 -9.80 13.79 13.47
N GLN A 156 -10.55 13.84 14.56
CA GLN A 156 -11.69 14.77 14.72
C GLN A 156 -11.25 16.25 14.64
N GLN A 157 -10.10 16.58 15.26
CA GLN A 157 -9.55 17.93 15.17
C GLN A 157 -9.14 18.29 13.73
N ALA A 158 -8.49 17.37 13.03
CA ALA A 158 -8.10 17.56 11.63
C ALA A 158 -9.32 17.72 10.71
N GLU A 159 -10.37 16.91 10.91
CA GLU A 159 -11.63 17.00 10.17
C GLU A 159 -12.34 18.34 10.43
N ALA A 160 -12.43 18.75 11.68
CA ALA A 160 -13.03 20.04 12.02
C ALA A 160 -12.29 21.22 11.38
N ALA A 161 -10.95 21.20 11.41
CA ALA A 161 -10.13 22.22 10.77
C ALA A 161 -10.30 22.24 9.24
N TRP A 162 -10.34 21.06 8.62
CA TRP A 162 -10.59 20.95 7.18
C TRP A 162 -11.99 21.44 6.80
N THR A 163 -13.01 21.07 7.57
CA THR A 163 -14.40 21.49 7.33
C THR A 163 -14.55 23.00 7.40
N ALA A 164 -13.92 23.64 8.40
CA ALA A 164 -13.91 25.10 8.52
C ALA A 164 -13.23 25.76 7.31
N MET A 165 -12.03 25.30 6.96
CA MET A 165 -11.28 25.77 5.79
C MET A 165 -12.08 25.59 4.49
N PHE A 166 -12.72 24.44 4.30
CA PHE A 166 -13.52 24.18 3.11
C PHE A 166 -14.79 25.06 3.05
N SER A 167 -15.40 25.36 4.20
CA SER A 167 -16.51 26.31 4.26
C SER A 167 -16.09 27.70 3.79
N ASP A 168 -14.93 28.19 4.22
CA ASP A 168 -14.37 29.48 3.78
C ASP A 168 -14.03 29.45 2.28
N TYR A 169 -13.46 28.34 1.80
CA TYR A 169 -13.18 28.12 0.38
C TYR A 169 -14.47 28.16 -0.46
N LYS A 170 -15.53 27.50 0.00
CA LYS A 170 -16.85 27.47 -0.67
C LYS A 170 -17.48 28.86 -0.75
N ALA A 171 -17.30 29.67 0.29
CA ALA A 171 -17.75 31.05 0.28
C ALA A 171 -16.98 31.95 -0.72
N ALA A 172 -15.66 31.72 -0.83
CA ALA A 172 -14.79 32.49 -1.73
C ALA A 172 -14.86 32.03 -3.19
N TYR A 173 -15.03 30.71 -3.42
CA TYR A 173 -14.97 30.08 -4.74
C TYR A 173 -16.11 29.04 -4.95
N PRO A 174 -17.39 29.49 -4.99
CA PRO A 174 -18.53 28.58 -4.98
C PRO A 174 -18.56 27.59 -6.16
N GLU A 175 -18.18 28.02 -7.35
CA GLU A 175 -18.17 27.14 -8.54
C GLU A 175 -17.09 26.05 -8.44
N LEU A 176 -15.90 26.39 -7.98
CA LEU A 176 -14.80 25.41 -7.81
C LEU A 176 -15.11 24.44 -6.67
N ALA A 177 -15.72 24.92 -5.59
CA ALA A 177 -16.16 24.09 -4.48
C ALA A 177 -17.24 23.11 -4.94
N GLN A 178 -18.19 23.55 -5.77
CA GLN A 178 -19.21 22.65 -6.33
C GLN A 178 -18.59 21.57 -7.25
N GLN A 179 -17.63 21.95 -8.09
CA GLN A 179 -16.90 20.97 -8.93
C GLN A 179 -16.15 19.93 -8.07
N PHE A 180 -15.54 20.36 -6.97
CA PHE A 180 -14.89 19.46 -6.02
C PHE A 180 -15.90 18.50 -5.37
N GLU A 181 -17.02 19.04 -4.83
CA GLU A 181 -18.08 18.23 -4.22
C GLU A 181 -18.66 17.22 -5.21
N ASP A 182 -18.95 17.64 -6.44
CA ASP A 182 -19.47 16.76 -7.49
C ASP A 182 -18.46 15.67 -7.88
N SER A 183 -17.17 16.01 -7.94
CA SER A 183 -16.08 15.05 -8.22
C SER A 183 -15.99 13.98 -7.13
N ILE A 184 -16.03 14.38 -5.84
CA ILE A 184 -16.02 13.44 -4.71
C ILE A 184 -17.29 12.57 -4.69
N ALA A 185 -18.44 13.14 -5.10
CA ALA A 185 -19.71 12.42 -5.21
C ALA A 185 -19.82 11.56 -6.48
N ASN A 186 -18.76 11.45 -7.30
CA ASN A 186 -18.75 10.78 -8.60
C ASN A 186 -19.84 11.27 -9.58
N LYS A 187 -20.18 12.55 -9.51
CA LYS A 187 -21.10 13.20 -10.44
C LYS A 187 -20.32 13.77 -11.62
N LEU A 188 -20.80 13.49 -12.81
CA LEU A 188 -20.26 14.11 -14.02
C LEU A 188 -20.86 15.50 -14.22
N PRO A 189 -20.10 16.45 -14.82
CA PRO A 189 -20.61 17.78 -15.14
C PRO A 189 -21.85 17.69 -16.04
N GLU A 190 -22.80 18.60 -15.85
CA GLU A 190 -23.96 18.70 -16.75
C GLU A 190 -23.49 18.99 -18.18
N GLY A 191 -24.07 18.30 -19.15
CA GLY A 191 -23.72 18.47 -20.57
C GLY A 191 -22.33 17.94 -20.96
N TRP A 192 -21.66 17.13 -20.13
CA TRP A 192 -20.34 16.56 -20.47
C TRP A 192 -20.34 15.79 -21.80
N GLN A 193 -21.47 15.13 -22.14
CA GLN A 193 -21.65 14.39 -23.38
C GLN A 193 -21.68 15.28 -24.61
N ASP A 194 -22.11 16.55 -24.49
CA ASP A 194 -22.23 17.50 -25.59
C ASP A 194 -20.89 17.88 -26.20
N LYS A 195 -19.82 17.62 -25.45
CA LYS A 195 -18.41 17.88 -25.88
C LYS A 195 -17.74 16.67 -26.51
N LEU A 196 -18.41 15.52 -26.53
CA LEU A 196 -17.85 14.33 -27.17
C LEU A 196 -17.92 14.48 -28.70
N PRO A 197 -16.85 14.06 -29.41
CA PRO A 197 -16.85 14.07 -30.86
C PRO A 197 -17.94 13.14 -31.40
N THR A 198 -18.64 13.58 -32.44
CA THR A 198 -19.64 12.79 -33.13
C THR A 198 -19.12 12.41 -34.54
N TYR A 199 -19.47 11.22 -34.99
CA TYR A 199 -19.03 10.71 -36.26
C TYR A 199 -20.25 10.35 -37.12
N GLU A 200 -20.32 10.93 -38.33
CA GLU A 200 -21.38 10.63 -39.28
C GLU A 200 -21.27 9.20 -39.80
N VAL A 201 -22.42 8.57 -40.01
CA VAL A 201 -22.47 7.24 -40.67
C VAL A 201 -21.88 7.32 -42.04
N GLY A 202 -20.88 6.47 -42.36
CA GLY A 202 -20.15 6.46 -43.61
C GLY A 202 -18.94 7.39 -43.67
N SER A 203 -18.59 8.08 -42.57
CA SER A 203 -17.33 8.81 -42.50
C SER A 203 -16.11 7.86 -42.63
N ALA A 204 -14.95 8.41 -43.00
CA ALA A 204 -13.73 7.62 -43.13
C ALA A 204 -13.37 6.90 -41.83
N ALA A 205 -12.98 5.62 -41.95
CA ALA A 205 -12.57 4.83 -40.79
C ALA A 205 -11.34 5.46 -40.12
N LYS A 206 -11.39 5.60 -38.82
CA LYS A 206 -10.29 6.05 -37.96
C LYS A 206 -9.88 4.93 -37.02
N ALA A 207 -8.60 4.87 -36.68
CA ALA A 207 -8.15 3.97 -35.61
C ALA A 207 -8.70 4.44 -34.24
N SER A 208 -9.11 3.51 -33.38
CA SER A 208 -9.68 3.85 -32.06
C SER A 208 -8.78 4.74 -31.19
N ARG A 209 -7.45 4.60 -31.31
CA ARG A 209 -6.48 5.49 -30.63
C ARG A 209 -6.58 6.96 -31.09
N VAL A 210 -7.02 7.21 -32.34
CA VAL A 210 -7.19 8.57 -32.88
C VAL A 210 -8.50 9.15 -32.34
N THR A 211 -9.60 8.38 -32.41
CA THR A 211 -10.90 8.82 -31.86
C THR A 211 -10.88 9.02 -30.36
N SER A 212 -10.01 8.31 -29.64
CA SER A 212 -9.82 8.51 -28.18
C SER A 212 -9.03 9.77 -27.84
N ALA A 213 -8.28 10.33 -28.80
CA ALA A 213 -7.48 11.54 -28.61
C ALA A 213 -8.19 12.83 -29.04
N GLU A 214 -9.25 12.72 -29.83
CA GLU A 214 -10.11 13.84 -30.28
C GLU A 214 -11.06 14.27 -29.17
#